data_12b6d3805aad65fc8d84b53cde11166d
#
_entry.id   12b6d3805aad65fc8d84b53cde11166d
#
_cell.length_a   1.000
_cell.length_b   1.000
_cell.length_c   1.000
_cell.angle_alpha   90.00
_cell.angle_beta   90.00
_cell.angle_gamma   90.00
#
_symmetry.space_group_name_H-M   'P 1'
#
loop_
_entity.id
_entity.type
_entity.pdbx_description
1 polymer ?
#
loop_
_entity_poly.entity_id
_entity_poly.type
_entity_poly.pdbx_seq_one_letter_code
_entity_poly.pdbx_strand_id
1 'polypeptide(L)'
;EKLLNNVNMILPYAFSIVDSIGALSAQSLEKYALATDRVLDSKISLCLHTHNSMQLSFSNACAFFALNLKRNLIVDSSLYGMGRGAGNLPTESICDYLNQNYSKEYDMPLIYSLLDTCISHFYKAFGWGFSLKYYLCAKFGLHPDYALYLFKTKNLPLGLSSKVLRMIPDDRKDTFDISLIENLCKQVFEETKN
;
A
#
# COMPACT_ATOMS: atom_id res chain seq x y z
N GLU A 1 2.24 -8.62 -20.65
CA GLU A 1 1.49 -9.59 -21.47
C GLU A 1 1.81 -11.04 -21.11
N LYS A 2 3.07 -11.49 -21.12
CA LYS A 2 3.45 -12.90 -20.85
C LYS A 2 2.90 -13.41 -19.50
N LEU A 3 2.98 -12.62 -18.43
CA LEU A 3 2.40 -12.97 -17.11
C LEU A 3 0.89 -13.19 -17.22
N LEU A 4 0.15 -12.25 -17.82
CA LEU A 4 -1.31 -12.34 -17.94
C LEU A 4 -1.76 -13.51 -18.82
N ASN A 5 -0.99 -13.85 -19.86
CA ASN A 5 -1.27 -15.04 -20.66
C ASN A 5 -1.13 -16.33 -19.83
N ASN A 6 -0.13 -16.42 -18.95
CA ASN A 6 -0.02 -17.55 -18.02
C ASN A 6 -1.16 -17.59 -17.01
N VAL A 7 -1.59 -16.43 -16.50
CA VAL A 7 -2.76 -16.31 -15.61
C VAL A 7 -4.04 -16.79 -16.31
N ASN A 8 -4.25 -16.40 -17.56
CA ASN A 8 -5.39 -16.84 -18.35
C ASN A 8 -5.45 -18.37 -18.56
N MET A 9 -4.29 -19.04 -18.63
CA MET A 9 -4.26 -20.50 -18.70
C MET A 9 -4.69 -21.19 -17.40
N ILE A 10 -4.44 -20.54 -16.25
CA ILE A 10 -4.78 -21.07 -14.92
C ILE A 10 -6.23 -20.76 -14.58
N LEU A 11 -6.81 -19.68 -15.10
CA LEU A 11 -8.16 -19.19 -14.80
C LEU A 11 -8.42 -19.03 -13.29
N PRO A 12 -7.63 -18.29 -12.53
CA PRO A 12 -7.91 -18.07 -11.12
C PRO A 12 -9.19 -17.26 -10.93
N TYR A 13 -9.75 -17.28 -9.72
CA TYR A 13 -10.94 -16.48 -9.38
C TYR A 13 -10.69 -14.97 -9.58
N ALA A 14 -9.52 -14.48 -9.19
CA ALA A 14 -9.15 -13.08 -9.32
C ALA A 14 -7.64 -12.92 -9.61
N PHE A 15 -7.30 -11.82 -10.27
CA PHE A 15 -5.92 -11.33 -10.42
C PHE A 15 -5.80 -9.97 -9.75
N SER A 16 -4.78 -9.79 -8.91
CA SER A 16 -4.61 -8.59 -8.09
C SER A 16 -3.54 -7.65 -8.62
N ILE A 17 -3.88 -6.38 -8.78
CA ILE A 17 -2.91 -5.28 -8.91
C ILE A 17 -2.52 -4.88 -7.49
N VAL A 18 -1.22 -4.95 -7.18
CA VAL A 18 -0.72 -4.74 -5.81
C VAL A 18 0.14 -3.48 -5.76
N ASP A 19 -0.27 -2.51 -4.93
CA ASP A 19 0.55 -1.36 -4.56
C ASP A 19 1.34 -1.69 -3.27
N SER A 20 2.44 -2.41 -3.44
CA SER A 20 3.25 -2.93 -2.31
C SER A 20 3.87 -1.83 -1.45
N ILE A 21 4.07 -0.63 -2.00
CA ILE A 21 4.74 0.48 -1.34
C ILE A 21 3.72 1.51 -0.82
N GLY A 22 2.51 1.52 -1.35
CA GLY A 22 1.49 2.51 -1.03
C GLY A 22 1.76 3.88 -1.67
N ALA A 23 2.31 3.88 -2.90
CA ALA A 23 2.69 5.08 -3.65
C ALA A 23 2.03 5.17 -5.04
N LEU A 24 1.17 4.23 -5.38
CA LEU A 24 0.51 4.20 -6.69
C LEU A 24 -0.40 5.41 -6.86
N SER A 25 -0.17 6.20 -7.91
CA SER A 25 -1.06 7.32 -8.26
C SER A 25 -2.33 6.80 -8.96
N ALA A 26 -3.43 7.56 -8.86
CA ALA A 26 -4.68 7.21 -9.55
C ALA A 26 -4.49 7.06 -11.07
N GLN A 27 -3.66 7.91 -11.69
CA GLN A 27 -3.35 7.83 -13.11
C GLN A 27 -2.59 6.54 -13.46
N SER A 28 -1.62 6.14 -12.64
CA SER A 28 -0.89 4.88 -12.84
C SER A 28 -1.79 3.67 -12.62
N LEU A 29 -2.66 3.73 -11.61
CA LEU A 29 -3.66 2.69 -11.35
C LEU A 29 -4.57 2.50 -12.56
N GLU A 30 -5.15 3.58 -13.08
CA GLU A 30 -6.00 3.53 -14.28
C GLU A 30 -5.25 2.87 -15.46
N LYS A 31 -4.03 3.32 -15.74
CA LYS A 31 -3.19 2.75 -16.81
C LYS A 31 -2.99 1.24 -16.62
N TYR A 32 -2.65 0.79 -15.42
CA TYR A 32 -2.43 -0.63 -15.14
C TYR A 32 -3.73 -1.43 -15.19
N ALA A 33 -4.81 -0.91 -14.64
CA ALA A 33 -6.11 -1.58 -14.65
C ALA A 33 -6.63 -1.77 -16.08
N LEU A 34 -6.61 -0.72 -16.91
CA LEU A 34 -7.03 -0.80 -18.31
C LEU A 34 -6.14 -1.71 -19.15
N ALA A 35 -4.81 -1.67 -18.94
CA ALA A 35 -3.88 -2.56 -19.65
C ALA A 35 -4.10 -4.03 -19.25
N THR A 36 -4.36 -4.29 -17.97
CA THR A 36 -4.67 -5.63 -17.46
C THR A 36 -6.02 -6.13 -18.01
N ASP A 37 -7.06 -5.28 -17.97
CA ASP A 37 -8.40 -5.62 -18.43
C ASP A 37 -8.45 -6.05 -19.91
N ARG A 38 -7.61 -5.45 -20.77
CA ARG A 38 -7.53 -5.78 -22.20
C ARG A 38 -7.00 -7.18 -22.48
N VAL A 39 -6.17 -7.73 -21.60
CA VAL A 39 -5.46 -9.00 -21.81
C VAL A 39 -6.03 -10.13 -20.95
N LEU A 40 -6.50 -9.80 -19.75
CA LEU A 40 -7.00 -10.77 -18.78
C LEU A 40 -8.32 -11.37 -19.25
N ASP A 41 -8.48 -12.70 -19.16
CA ASP A 41 -9.72 -13.38 -19.48
C ASP A 41 -10.91 -12.77 -18.71
N SER A 42 -12.05 -12.60 -19.38
CA SER A 42 -13.23 -11.94 -18.82
C SER A 42 -13.85 -12.65 -17.61
N LYS A 43 -13.56 -13.93 -17.41
CA LYS A 43 -14.00 -14.73 -16.27
C LYS A 43 -13.21 -14.45 -14.99
N ILE A 44 -12.03 -13.85 -15.12
CA ILE A 44 -11.15 -13.55 -13.98
C ILE A 44 -11.53 -12.16 -13.43
N SER A 45 -11.87 -12.07 -12.16
CA SER A 45 -12.11 -10.80 -11.48
C SER A 45 -10.81 -10.00 -11.39
N LEU A 46 -10.90 -8.66 -11.46
CA LEU A 46 -9.75 -7.81 -11.21
C LEU A 46 -9.81 -7.29 -9.78
N CYS A 47 -8.73 -7.52 -9.04
CA CYS A 47 -8.59 -7.11 -7.65
C CYS A 47 -7.58 -5.96 -7.52
N LEU A 48 -7.78 -5.09 -6.55
CA LEU A 48 -6.83 -4.06 -6.15
C LEU A 48 -6.46 -4.26 -4.67
N HIS A 49 -5.16 -4.39 -4.41
CA HIS A 49 -4.59 -4.39 -3.06
C HIS A 49 -3.70 -3.17 -2.87
N THR A 50 -4.04 -2.29 -1.92
CA THR A 50 -3.32 -1.03 -1.70
C THR A 50 -2.84 -0.88 -0.27
N HIS A 51 -1.57 -0.44 -0.12
CA HIS A 51 -1.07 0.07 1.16
C HIS A 51 -1.28 1.58 1.27
N ASN A 52 -1.24 2.11 2.49
CA ASN A 52 -1.66 3.48 2.77
C ASN A 52 -0.51 4.44 3.11
N SER A 53 0.70 4.17 2.64
CA SER A 53 1.90 4.95 2.99
C SER A 53 1.81 6.42 2.57
N MET A 54 1.21 6.72 1.42
CA MET A 54 0.94 8.08 0.94
C MET A 54 -0.52 8.52 1.14
N GLN A 55 -1.30 7.78 1.94
CA GLN A 55 -2.73 8.02 2.19
C GLN A 55 -3.59 7.98 0.91
N LEU A 56 -3.20 7.19 -0.08
CA LEU A 56 -3.89 7.07 -1.37
C LEU A 56 -4.80 5.85 -1.48
N SER A 57 -4.79 4.94 -0.52
CA SER A 57 -5.50 3.65 -0.62
C SER A 57 -7.00 3.83 -0.88
N PHE A 58 -7.67 4.71 -0.14
CA PHE A 58 -9.10 4.96 -0.30
C PHE A 58 -9.42 5.64 -1.63
N SER A 59 -8.71 6.71 -1.99
CA SER A 59 -8.93 7.40 -3.27
C SER A 59 -8.65 6.50 -4.47
N ASN A 60 -7.63 5.64 -4.39
CA ASN A 60 -7.34 4.65 -5.43
C ASN A 60 -8.44 3.60 -5.55
N ALA A 61 -8.99 3.10 -4.44
CA ALA A 61 -10.11 2.18 -4.45
C ALA A 61 -11.36 2.80 -5.09
N CYS A 62 -11.68 4.06 -4.74
CA CYS A 62 -12.78 4.78 -5.38
C CYS A 62 -12.54 4.97 -6.89
N ALA A 63 -11.34 5.38 -7.29
CA ALA A 63 -10.98 5.54 -8.71
C ALA A 63 -11.06 4.20 -9.46
N PHE A 64 -10.65 3.10 -8.83
CA PHE A 64 -10.72 1.77 -9.42
C PHE A 64 -12.16 1.34 -9.74
N PHE A 65 -13.09 1.54 -8.81
CA PHE A 65 -14.51 1.26 -9.08
C PHE A 65 -15.10 2.20 -10.14
N ALA A 66 -14.66 3.45 -10.20
CA ALA A 66 -15.10 4.43 -11.19
C ALA A 66 -14.68 4.10 -12.63
N LEU A 67 -13.74 3.17 -12.85
CA LEU A 67 -13.35 2.72 -14.20
C LEU A 67 -14.48 1.99 -14.95
N ASN A 68 -15.54 1.54 -14.27
CA ASN A 68 -16.70 0.86 -14.85
C ASN A 68 -16.34 -0.28 -15.81
N LEU A 69 -15.34 -1.08 -15.46
CA LEU A 69 -14.94 -2.24 -16.28
C LEU A 69 -16.06 -3.29 -16.31
N LYS A 70 -16.17 -4.02 -17.43
CA LYS A 70 -17.22 -5.05 -17.63
C LYS A 70 -16.93 -6.38 -16.90
N ARG A 71 -16.14 -6.33 -15.84
CA ARG A 71 -15.80 -7.51 -15.00
C ARG A 71 -16.05 -7.22 -13.54
N ASN A 72 -16.06 -8.25 -12.72
CA ASN A 72 -16.13 -8.08 -11.28
C ASN A 72 -14.88 -7.37 -10.78
N LEU A 73 -15.07 -6.30 -10.02
CA LEU A 73 -14.02 -5.57 -9.34
C LEU A 73 -14.02 -5.92 -7.85
N ILE A 74 -12.84 -6.18 -7.31
CA ILE A 74 -12.63 -6.55 -5.92
C ILE A 74 -11.58 -5.60 -5.34
N VAL A 75 -11.72 -5.24 -4.07
CA VAL A 75 -10.66 -4.55 -3.33
C VAL A 75 -10.38 -5.29 -2.03
N ASP A 76 -9.10 -5.42 -1.71
CA ASP A 76 -8.67 -5.93 -0.42
C ASP A 76 -8.68 -4.80 0.60
N SER A 77 -9.26 -5.04 1.76
CA SER A 77 -9.31 -4.08 2.85
C SER A 77 -9.18 -4.77 4.20
N SER A 78 -8.89 -4.00 5.23
CA SER A 78 -8.85 -4.49 6.60
C SER A 78 -9.53 -3.49 7.54
N LEU A 79 -10.14 -3.99 8.62
CA LEU A 79 -10.76 -3.13 9.62
C LEU A 79 -9.72 -2.16 10.20
N TYR A 80 -10.07 -0.87 10.24
CA TYR A 80 -9.20 0.24 10.66
C TYR A 80 -7.90 0.33 9.86
N GLY A 81 -7.89 -0.21 8.63
CA GLY A 81 -6.69 -0.30 7.81
C GLY A 81 -5.58 -1.15 8.45
N MET A 82 -5.92 -2.13 9.29
CA MET A 82 -4.94 -2.97 10.00
C MET A 82 -3.94 -3.59 9.04
N GLY A 83 -2.65 -3.37 9.29
CA GLY A 83 -1.59 -3.90 8.46
C GLY A 83 -0.21 -3.43 8.89
N ARG A 84 0.83 -3.94 8.25
CA ARG A 84 2.20 -3.54 8.54
C ARG A 84 2.42 -2.08 8.12
N GLY A 85 3.12 -1.33 8.95
CA GLY A 85 3.55 0.03 8.62
C GLY A 85 2.40 1.03 8.57
N ALA A 86 2.16 1.60 7.41
CA ALA A 86 1.10 2.58 7.19
C ALA A 86 -0.30 1.94 7.08
N GLY A 87 -0.37 0.60 7.08
CA GLY A 87 -1.61 -0.14 6.95
C GLY A 87 -2.14 -0.24 5.53
N ASN A 88 -3.35 -0.76 5.43
CA ASN A 88 -4.07 -1.06 4.19
C ASN A 88 -5.24 -0.08 3.97
N LEU A 89 -6.05 -0.37 2.96
CA LEU A 89 -7.35 0.27 2.75
C LEU A 89 -8.27 -0.02 3.95
N PRO A 90 -8.84 1.01 4.62
CA PRO A 90 -9.79 0.79 5.71
C PRO A 90 -11.13 0.22 5.21
N THR A 91 -11.57 -0.91 5.78
CA THR A 91 -12.81 -1.59 5.39
C THR A 91 -14.03 -0.70 5.62
N GLU A 92 -14.10 -0.02 6.76
CA GLU A 92 -15.20 0.88 7.09
C GLU A 92 -15.38 1.99 6.06
N SER A 93 -14.28 2.57 5.58
CA SER A 93 -14.34 3.64 4.60
C SER A 93 -14.83 3.16 3.23
N ILE A 94 -14.31 2.01 2.76
CA ILE A 94 -14.70 1.52 1.43
C ILE A 94 -16.11 0.90 1.45
N CYS A 95 -16.53 0.26 2.54
CA CYS A 95 -17.89 -0.26 2.66
C CYS A 95 -18.94 0.86 2.65
N ASP A 96 -18.69 1.95 3.40
CA ASP A 96 -19.57 3.13 3.38
C ASP A 96 -19.65 3.76 1.99
N TYR A 97 -18.51 3.95 1.31
CA TYR A 97 -18.48 4.43 -0.06
C TYR A 97 -19.28 3.55 -1.05
N LEU A 98 -19.14 2.23 -0.93
CA LEU A 98 -19.86 1.28 -1.78
C LEU A 98 -21.36 1.25 -1.48
N ASN A 99 -21.77 1.40 -0.21
CA ASN A 99 -23.18 1.56 0.15
C ASN A 99 -23.78 2.82 -0.51
N GLN A 100 -23.07 3.93 -0.47
CA GLN A 100 -23.57 5.21 -0.99
C GLN A 100 -23.59 5.27 -2.52
N ASN A 101 -22.63 4.66 -3.20
CA ASN A 101 -22.41 4.88 -4.64
C ASN A 101 -22.72 3.66 -5.52
N TYR A 102 -22.81 2.44 -4.92
CA TYR A 102 -22.96 1.18 -5.68
C TYR A 102 -24.08 0.29 -5.15
N SER A 103 -25.00 0.86 -4.38
CA SER A 103 -26.18 0.16 -3.82
C SER A 103 -25.80 -1.14 -3.10
N LYS A 104 -24.70 -1.12 -2.35
CA LYS A 104 -24.32 -2.21 -1.45
C LYS A 104 -24.99 -2.01 -0.09
N GLU A 105 -25.10 -3.07 0.68
CA GLU A 105 -25.79 -3.10 1.98
C GLU A 105 -24.89 -3.68 3.06
N TYR A 106 -23.64 -3.15 3.17
CA TYR A 106 -22.75 -3.50 4.26
C TYR A 106 -23.30 -2.95 5.57
N ASP A 107 -23.32 -3.79 6.60
CA ASP A 107 -23.78 -3.41 7.95
C ASP A 107 -22.74 -2.53 8.66
N MET A 108 -22.86 -1.22 8.50
CA MET A 108 -21.93 -0.27 9.09
C MET A 108 -21.96 -0.26 10.63
N PRO A 109 -23.13 -0.33 11.32
CA PRO A 109 -23.18 -0.51 12.77
C PRO A 109 -22.40 -1.73 13.28
N LEU A 110 -22.49 -2.86 12.59
CA LEU A 110 -21.71 -4.05 12.93
C LEU A 110 -20.22 -3.82 12.76
N ILE A 111 -19.80 -3.18 11.66
CA ILE A 111 -18.39 -2.83 11.42
C ILE A 111 -17.87 -1.93 12.54
N TYR A 112 -18.60 -0.90 12.94
CA TYR A 112 -18.20 -0.01 14.03
C TYR A 112 -18.12 -0.74 15.36
N SER A 113 -19.04 -1.64 15.66
CA SER A 113 -19.00 -2.47 16.87
C SER A 113 -17.71 -3.34 16.91
N LEU A 114 -17.31 -3.91 15.78
CA LEU A 114 -16.07 -4.71 15.69
C LEU A 114 -14.83 -3.83 15.87
N LEU A 115 -14.84 -2.60 15.37
CA LEU A 115 -13.75 -1.64 15.59
C LEU A 115 -13.56 -1.35 17.08
N ASP A 116 -14.64 -1.10 17.80
CA ASP A 116 -14.60 -0.80 19.25
C ASP A 116 -14.23 -2.01 20.09
N THR A 117 -14.83 -3.17 19.85
CA THR A 117 -14.70 -4.35 20.71
C THR A 117 -13.46 -5.17 20.44
N CYS A 118 -12.99 -5.22 19.21
CA CYS A 118 -11.87 -6.06 18.79
C CYS A 118 -10.65 -5.25 18.38
N ILE A 119 -10.80 -4.45 17.31
CA ILE A 119 -9.66 -3.86 16.60
C ILE A 119 -8.95 -2.79 17.45
N SER A 120 -9.68 -2.04 18.25
CA SER A 120 -9.12 -1.01 19.13
C SER A 120 -8.03 -1.56 20.07
N HIS A 121 -8.17 -2.79 20.55
CA HIS A 121 -7.19 -3.44 21.42
C HIS A 121 -5.90 -3.76 20.67
N PHE A 122 -6.02 -4.31 19.44
CA PHE A 122 -4.86 -4.57 18.60
C PHE A 122 -4.16 -3.27 18.21
N TYR A 123 -4.92 -2.23 17.86
CA TYR A 123 -4.35 -0.93 17.53
C TYR A 123 -3.55 -0.32 18.68
N LYS A 124 -4.06 -0.39 19.91
CA LYS A 124 -3.34 0.06 21.11
C LYS A 124 -2.06 -0.73 21.38
N ALA A 125 -2.06 -2.03 21.07
CA ALA A 125 -0.92 -2.90 21.33
C ALA A 125 0.19 -2.77 20.28
N PHE A 126 -0.17 -2.66 19.00
CA PHE A 126 0.79 -2.76 17.89
C PHE A 126 0.96 -1.45 17.12
N GLY A 127 -0.07 -0.65 16.98
CA GLY A 127 -0.09 0.57 16.21
C GLY A 127 0.21 0.35 14.71
N TRP A 128 -0.53 1.00 13.87
CA TRP A 128 -0.28 1.12 12.42
C TRP A 128 -0.86 2.44 11.94
N GLY A 129 -0.70 2.74 10.66
CA GLY A 129 -1.26 3.93 10.07
C GLY A 129 -0.18 4.89 9.57
N PHE A 130 -0.63 6.03 9.11
CA PHE A 130 0.24 7.03 8.51
C PHE A 130 1.38 7.43 9.45
N SER A 131 2.59 7.47 8.90
CA SER A 131 3.72 8.14 9.52
C SER A 131 4.64 8.71 8.45
N LEU A 132 5.33 9.81 8.78
CA LEU A 132 6.31 10.43 7.88
C LEU A 132 7.44 9.47 7.47
N LYS A 133 7.68 8.46 8.27
CA LYS A 133 8.68 7.40 8.01
C LYS A 133 8.32 6.58 6.79
N TYR A 134 7.10 6.01 6.79
CA TYR A 134 6.59 5.22 5.67
C TYR A 134 6.31 6.10 4.45
N TYR A 135 5.82 7.33 4.66
CA TYR A 135 5.70 8.32 3.60
C TYR A 135 7.03 8.57 2.86
N LEU A 136 8.15 8.75 3.59
CA LEU A 136 9.45 8.95 2.96
C LEU A 136 9.90 7.72 2.17
N CYS A 137 9.73 6.51 2.70
CA CYS A 137 10.03 5.31 1.93
C CYS A 137 9.19 5.23 0.66
N ALA A 138 7.89 5.43 0.75
CA ALA A 138 6.99 5.42 -0.39
C ALA A 138 7.36 6.50 -1.43
N LYS A 139 7.68 7.72 -0.97
CA LYS A 139 8.13 8.84 -1.82
C LYS A 139 9.38 8.51 -2.65
N PHE A 140 10.30 7.74 -2.10
CA PHE A 140 11.53 7.34 -2.79
C PHE A 140 11.43 5.96 -3.46
N GLY A 141 10.27 5.30 -3.40
CA GLY A 141 10.04 3.99 -3.98
C GLY A 141 10.79 2.86 -3.27
N LEU A 142 10.97 2.95 -1.94
CA LEU A 142 11.82 2.06 -1.16
C LEU A 142 11.03 1.00 -0.40
N HIS A 143 11.66 -0.17 -0.21
CA HIS A 143 11.13 -1.20 0.67
C HIS A 143 10.89 -0.65 2.09
N PRO A 144 9.71 -0.90 2.73
CA PRO A 144 9.35 -0.32 4.02
C PRO A 144 10.33 -0.60 5.18
N ASP A 145 11.09 -1.67 5.11
CA ASP A 145 12.04 -2.05 6.15
C ASP A 145 13.22 -1.06 6.27
N TYR A 146 13.52 -0.29 5.23
CA TYR A 146 14.46 0.84 5.34
C TYR A 146 13.97 1.89 6.35
N ALA A 147 12.66 2.21 6.33
CA ALA A 147 12.07 3.09 7.33
C ALA A 147 12.13 2.49 8.73
N LEU A 148 11.75 1.21 8.86
CA LEU A 148 11.80 0.52 10.15
C LEU A 148 13.21 0.56 10.75
N TYR A 149 14.23 0.27 9.96
CA TYR A 149 15.60 0.26 10.41
C TYR A 149 16.09 1.65 10.90
N LEU A 150 15.91 2.68 10.06
CA LEU A 150 16.40 4.02 10.40
C LEU A 150 15.69 4.62 11.62
N PHE A 151 14.40 4.36 11.77
CA PHE A 151 13.60 5.01 12.80
C PHE A 151 13.39 4.19 14.07
N LYS A 152 13.37 2.86 14.01
CA LYS A 152 13.25 2.02 15.20
C LYS A 152 14.61 1.59 15.74
N THR A 153 15.52 1.19 14.87
CA THR A 153 16.82 0.63 15.28
C THR A 153 17.87 1.73 15.50
N LYS A 154 17.97 2.67 14.56
CA LYS A 154 18.97 3.77 14.64
C LYS A 154 18.43 5.03 15.31
N ASN A 155 17.12 5.16 15.46
CA ASN A 155 16.45 6.34 16.03
C ASN A 155 16.92 7.67 15.39
N LEU A 156 17.12 7.64 14.05
CA LEU A 156 17.61 8.81 13.32
C LEU A 156 16.52 9.88 13.18
N PRO A 157 16.88 11.17 13.33
CA PRO A 157 15.99 12.28 13.01
C PRO A 157 15.50 12.22 11.57
N LEU A 158 14.28 12.71 11.33
CA LEU A 158 13.61 12.63 10.02
C LEU A 158 14.44 13.25 8.88
N GLY A 159 15.10 14.40 9.15
CA GLY A 159 15.94 15.07 8.16
C GLY A 159 17.16 14.26 7.73
N LEU A 160 17.85 13.62 8.68
CA LEU A 160 18.98 12.73 8.38
C LEU A 160 18.51 11.46 7.68
N SER A 161 17.42 10.88 8.14
CA SER A 161 16.82 9.71 7.49
C SER A 161 16.44 10.00 6.04
N SER A 162 15.89 11.18 5.75
CA SER A 162 15.56 11.59 4.38
C SER A 162 16.81 11.69 3.48
N LYS A 163 17.93 12.17 4.02
CA LYS A 163 19.21 12.20 3.27
C LYS A 163 19.68 10.78 2.95
N VAL A 164 19.74 9.92 3.96
CA VAL A 164 20.15 8.51 3.80
C VAL A 164 19.27 7.77 2.78
N LEU A 165 17.94 7.87 2.93
CA LEU A 165 17.00 7.19 2.04
C LEU A 165 17.12 7.63 0.58
N ARG A 166 17.42 8.90 0.34
CA ARG A 166 17.62 9.45 -1.01
C ARG A 166 18.86 8.89 -1.71
N MET A 167 19.87 8.45 -0.95
CA MET A 167 21.12 7.91 -1.48
C MET A 167 21.03 6.44 -1.87
N ILE A 168 19.92 5.75 -1.58
CA ILE A 168 19.73 4.34 -1.94
C ILE A 168 19.62 4.22 -3.47
N PRO A 169 20.47 3.41 -4.13
CA PRO A 169 20.46 3.22 -5.57
C PRO A 169 19.16 2.54 -6.06
N ASP A 170 18.76 2.83 -7.28
CA ASP A 170 17.49 2.34 -7.85
C ASP A 170 17.40 0.82 -7.88
N ASP A 171 18.50 0.12 -8.17
CA ASP A 171 18.59 -1.34 -8.20
C ASP A 171 18.55 -2.01 -6.81
N ARG A 172 18.55 -1.23 -5.72
CA ARG A 172 18.50 -1.69 -4.33
C ARG A 172 17.24 -1.26 -3.58
N LYS A 173 16.29 -0.64 -4.27
CA LYS A 173 15.08 -0.10 -3.66
C LYS A 173 14.09 -1.17 -3.21
N ASP A 174 13.96 -2.24 -3.99
CA ASP A 174 12.93 -3.27 -3.80
C ASP A 174 13.27 -4.29 -2.70
N THR A 175 14.53 -4.36 -2.29
CA THR A 175 15.00 -5.32 -1.28
C THR A 175 15.80 -4.61 -0.21
N PHE A 176 15.47 -4.87 1.05
CA PHE A 176 16.18 -4.29 2.18
C PHE A 176 17.60 -4.85 2.30
N ASP A 177 18.59 -3.95 2.33
CA ASP A 177 20.02 -4.27 2.50
C ASP A 177 20.58 -3.52 3.71
N ILE A 178 20.82 -4.26 4.80
CA ILE A 178 21.31 -3.71 6.05
C ILE A 178 22.75 -3.14 5.93
N SER A 179 23.61 -3.78 5.14
CA SER A 179 24.99 -3.35 4.97
C SER A 179 25.07 -2.05 4.19
N LEU A 180 24.24 -1.92 3.16
CA LEU A 180 24.11 -0.70 2.38
C LEU A 180 23.64 0.46 3.26
N ILE A 181 22.54 0.28 4.00
CA ILE A 181 21.96 1.36 4.79
C ILE A 181 22.90 1.82 5.93
N GLU A 182 23.66 0.89 6.53
CA GLU A 182 24.66 1.24 7.53
C GLU A 182 25.81 2.06 6.97
N ASN A 183 26.30 1.72 5.78
CA ASN A 183 27.34 2.48 5.10
C ASN A 183 26.87 3.90 4.74
N LEU A 184 25.64 4.03 4.22
CA LEU A 184 25.05 5.33 3.92
C LEU A 184 24.84 6.18 5.18
N CYS A 185 24.44 5.57 6.29
CA CYS A 185 24.36 6.28 7.57
C CYS A 185 25.72 6.87 7.99
N LYS A 186 26.81 6.08 7.87
CA LYS A 186 28.17 6.57 8.21
C LYS A 186 28.55 7.76 7.35
N GLN A 187 28.34 7.70 6.03
CA GLN A 187 28.63 8.80 5.11
C GLN A 187 27.89 10.09 5.52
N VAL A 188 26.58 10.01 5.77
CA VAL A 188 25.79 11.17 6.18
C VAL A 188 26.24 11.74 7.51
N PHE A 189 26.67 10.91 8.46
CA PHE A 189 27.22 11.40 9.74
C PHE A 189 28.57 12.08 9.60
N GLU A 190 29.44 11.62 8.71
CA GLU A 190 30.73 12.24 8.44
C GLU A 190 30.55 13.61 7.79
N GLU A 191 29.62 13.73 6.81
CA GLU A 191 29.30 15.01 6.17
C GLU A 191 28.69 16.05 7.12
N THR A 192 27.99 15.62 8.18
CA THR A 192 27.40 16.56 9.16
C THR A 192 28.34 17.03 10.25
N LYS A 193 29.55 16.49 10.31
CA LYS A 193 30.60 16.91 11.27
C LYS A 193 31.55 17.96 10.70
N ASN A 194 31.52 18.15 9.39
CA ASN A 194 32.28 19.17 8.65
C ASN A 194 31.36 20.38 8.35
#